data_9e274dfdca38b3cb837e3eb9affc2e2b
#
_entry.id   9e274dfdca38b3cb837e3eb9affc2e2b
#
_cell.length_a   1.000
_cell.length_b   1.000
_cell.length_c   1.000
_cell.angle_alpha   90.00
_cell.angle_beta   90.00
_cell.angle_gamma   90.00
#
_symmetry.space_group_name_H-M   'P 1'
#
loop_
_entity.id
_entity.type
_entity.pdbx_description
1 polymer ?
#
loop_
_entity_poly.entity_id
_entity_poly.type
_entity_poly.pdbx_seq_one_letter_code
_entity_poly.pdbx_strand_id
1 'polypeptide(L)' 'MDKVFVVVECVPYEGDTVLRVFGKYDDAIAYGHDLYAEGVIQEFDVYEREVC' A
#
# COMPACT_ATOMS: atom_id res chain seq x y z
N MET A 1 -6.51 13.83 15.23
CA MET A 1 -6.78 12.51 14.67
C MET A 1 -5.91 12.31 13.45
N ASP A 2 -5.16 11.27 13.49
CA ASP A 2 -4.19 11.02 12.43
C ASP A 2 -4.73 10.02 11.42
N LYS A 3 -4.27 10.17 10.20
CA LYS A 3 -4.60 9.23 9.15
C LYS A 3 -3.36 8.44 8.79
N VAL A 4 -3.56 7.20 8.39
CA VAL A 4 -2.49 6.37 7.87
C VAL A 4 -2.90 5.85 6.51
N PHE A 5 -1.90 5.46 5.73
CA PHE A 5 -2.12 4.96 4.38
C PHE A 5 -1.54 3.56 4.29
N VAL A 6 -2.40 2.61 3.99
CA VAL A 6 -2.06 1.19 3.99
C VAL A 6 -1.80 0.76 2.56
N VAL A 7 -0.60 0.27 2.31
CA VAL A 7 -0.24 -0.24 0.99
C VAL A 7 -0.50 -1.74 0.98
N VAL A 8 -1.29 -2.18 0.02
CA VAL A 8 -1.65 -3.59 -0.12
C VAL A 8 -1.29 -4.09 -1.50
N GLU A 9 -0.91 -5.35 -1.56
CA GLU A 9 -0.72 -6.04 -2.83
C GLU A 9 -2.02 -6.74 -3.21
N CYS A 10 -2.49 -6.50 -4.43
CA CYS A 10 -3.70 -7.14 -4.93
C CYS A 10 -3.30 -8.46 -5.60
N VAL A 11 -3.68 -9.57 -4.98
CA VAL A 11 -3.34 -10.90 -5.51
C VAL A 11 -4.64 -11.58 -5.93
N PRO A 12 -4.80 -11.90 -7.24
CA PRO A 12 -5.96 -12.65 -7.68
C PRO A 12 -6.03 -13.99 -6.95
N TYR A 13 -7.21 -14.39 -6.56
CA TYR A 13 -7.50 -15.66 -5.89
C TYR A 13 -7.11 -15.71 -4.41
N GLU A 14 -6.22 -14.87 -3.94
CA GLU A 14 -5.78 -14.93 -2.55
C GLU A 14 -6.21 -13.72 -1.72
N GLY A 15 -6.71 -12.67 -2.38
CA GLY A 15 -7.10 -11.45 -1.71
C GLY A 15 -5.93 -10.51 -1.51
N ASP A 16 -6.17 -9.43 -0.78
CA ASP A 16 -5.17 -8.40 -0.60
C ASP A 16 -4.25 -8.73 0.58
N THR A 17 -2.96 -8.43 0.39
CA THR A 17 -1.96 -8.60 1.43
C THR A 17 -1.44 -7.24 1.84
N VAL A 18 -1.47 -6.93 3.12
CA VAL A 18 -0.93 -5.67 3.63
C VAL A 18 0.59 -5.72 3.57
N LEU A 19 1.18 -4.77 2.86
CA LEU A 19 2.63 -4.70 2.71
C LEU A 19 3.25 -3.77 3.73
N ARG A 20 2.68 -2.58 3.88
CA ARG A 20 3.23 -1.60 4.80
C ARG A 20 2.22 -0.48 5.05
N VAL A 21 2.43 0.22 6.18
CA VAL A 21 1.59 1.36 6.56
C VAL A 21 2.46 2.60 6.67
N PHE A 22 1.98 3.71 6.13
CA PHE A 22 2.70 4.99 6.14
C PHE A 22 1.82 6.09 6.72
N GLY A 23 2.47 7.10 7.25
CA GLY A 23 1.76 8.28 7.75
C GLY A 23 1.45 9.32 6.68
N LYS A 24 2.03 9.17 5.49
CA LYS A 24 1.82 10.11 4.38
C LYS A 24 1.48 9.36 3.11
N TYR A 25 0.54 9.93 2.36
CA TYR A 25 0.10 9.35 1.11
C TYR A 25 1.25 9.23 0.09
N ASP A 26 2.04 10.30 -0.03
CA ASP A 26 3.15 10.33 -0.99
C ASP A 26 4.15 9.21 -0.71
N ASP A 27 4.43 8.96 0.56
CA ASP A 27 5.36 7.89 0.94
C ASP A 27 4.79 6.52 0.57
N ALA A 28 3.50 6.34 0.80
CA ALA A 28 2.83 5.07 0.47
C ALA A 28 2.87 4.81 -1.03
N ILE A 29 2.57 5.83 -1.83
CA ILE A 29 2.60 5.70 -3.29
C ILE A 29 4.01 5.41 -3.78
N ALA A 30 5.00 6.12 -3.25
CA ALA A 30 6.39 5.90 -3.65
C ALA A 30 6.83 4.46 -3.36
N TYR A 31 6.46 3.94 -2.19
CA TYR A 31 6.79 2.57 -1.83
C TYR A 31 6.16 1.57 -2.80
N GLY A 32 4.88 1.74 -3.10
CA GLY A 32 4.19 0.85 -4.02
C GLY A 32 4.79 0.89 -5.42
N HIS A 33 5.10 2.09 -5.90
CA HIS A 33 5.72 2.26 -7.22
C HIS A 33 7.09 1.60 -7.29
N ASP A 34 7.89 1.71 -6.23
CA ASP A 34 9.21 1.08 -6.20
C ASP A 34 9.09 -0.43 -6.33
N LEU A 35 8.20 -1.04 -5.58
CA LEU A 35 7.99 -2.48 -5.65
C LEU A 35 7.45 -2.91 -7.00
N TYR A 36 6.55 -2.13 -7.56
CA TYR A 36 5.99 -2.42 -8.87
C TYR A 36 7.08 -2.33 -9.95
N ALA A 37 7.90 -1.30 -9.90
CA ALA A 37 8.96 -1.09 -10.87
C ALA A 37 10.03 -2.20 -10.80
N GLU A 38 10.26 -2.73 -9.60
CA GLU A 38 11.22 -3.81 -9.41
C GLU A 38 10.65 -5.19 -9.75
N GLY A 39 9.37 -5.27 -10.03
CA GLY A 39 8.73 -6.53 -10.35
C GLY A 39 8.42 -7.40 -9.13
N VAL A 40 8.52 -6.83 -7.92
CA VAL A 40 8.21 -7.57 -6.70
C VAL A 40 6.73 -7.83 -6.58
N ILE A 41 5.92 -6.84 -7.00
CA ILE A 41 4.47 -6.96 -6.99
C ILE A 41 3.92 -6.64 -8.38
N GLN A 42 2.77 -7.19 -8.72
CA GLN A 42 2.12 -6.95 -10.01
C GLN A 42 1.13 -5.80 -9.95
N GLU A 43 0.51 -5.61 -8.79
CA GLU A 43 -0.51 -4.59 -8.63
C GLU A 43 -0.59 -4.23 -7.16
N PHE A 44 -0.81 -2.94 -6.87
CA PHE A 44 -0.95 -2.51 -5.49
C PHE A 44 -2.06 -1.47 -5.38
N ASP A 45 -2.50 -1.26 -4.14
CA ASP A 45 -3.47 -0.23 -3.83
C ASP A 45 -3.09 0.44 -2.52
N VAL A 46 -3.62 1.64 -2.31
CA VAL A 46 -3.37 2.40 -1.09
C VAL A 46 -4.70 2.80 -0.49
N TYR A 47 -4.94 2.42 0.76
CA TYR A 47 -6.16 2.75 1.48
C TYR A 47 -5.88 3.75 2.58
N GLU A 48 -6.75 4.74 2.71
CA GLU A 48 -6.69 5.69 3.81
C GLU A 48 -7.47 5.13 4.99
N ARG A 49 -6.87 5.19 6.17
CA ARG A 49 -7.52 4.76 7.42
C ARG A 49 -7.30 5.81 8.49
N GLU A 50 -8.32 6.05 9.28
CA GLU A 50 -8.20 6.95 10.43
C GLU A 50 -7.72 6.15 11.64
N VAL A 51 -6.79 6.76 12.38
CA VAL A 51 -6.30 6.21 13.62
C VAL A 51 -6.95 6.99 14.77
N CYS A 52 -7.66 6.31 15.60
CA CYS A 52 -8.32 6.94 16.75
C CYS A 52 -7.40 7.05 17.94
#